data_dabdd829de24f1c7115ce3f0765cfe16
#
_entry.id   dabdd829de24f1c7115ce3f0765cfe16
#
_cell.length_a   1.000
_cell.length_b   1.000
_cell.length_c   1.000
_cell.angle_alpha   90.00
_cell.angle_beta   90.00
_cell.angle_gamma   90.00
#
_symmetry.space_group_name_H-M   'P 1'
#
loop_
_entity.id
_entity.type
_entity.pdbx_description
1 polymer ?
#
loop_
_entity_poly.entity_id
_entity_poly.type
_entity_poly.pdbx_seq_one_letter_code
_entity_poly.pdbx_strand_id
1 'polypeptide(L)'
;MSVTKDKKTGKWMSQLRVKDWKGEEHHKKKRGFNTKKEALAWEKEFLNQATGSLGMTFKDFIELYMKDMEKRLKPGTVANKKFLIDQKITPFFGKIPLNDIKPTDIRKWQNELTSYRDEKGNPYSATYLKTINNQITAIFNYAVKYYGLKENPCHKAGGMGKTRRGNGFLDEGRVQHLHQILRGQA
;
A
#
# COMPACT_ATOMS: atom_id res chain seq x y z
N MET A 1 -2.90 11.95 34.20
CA MET A 1 -1.54 11.91 33.63
C MET A 1 -1.30 10.52 33.05
N SER A 2 -0.92 10.40 31.83
CA SER A 2 -0.74 9.12 31.11
C SER A 2 0.64 8.47 31.39
N VAL A 3 1.62 9.27 31.85
CA VAL A 3 2.99 8.83 32.15
C VAL A 3 3.21 8.77 33.64
N THR A 4 3.51 7.57 34.17
CA THR A 4 3.74 7.30 35.61
C THR A 4 5.00 6.47 35.80
N LYS A 5 5.60 6.53 36.99
CA LYS A 5 6.76 5.71 37.33
C LYS A 5 6.28 4.36 37.90
N ASP A 6 6.78 3.26 37.37
CA ASP A 6 6.48 1.93 37.86
C ASP A 6 7.20 1.71 39.20
N LYS A 7 6.41 1.48 40.25
CA LYS A 7 6.92 1.32 41.65
C LYS A 7 7.82 0.09 41.80
N LYS A 8 7.63 -0.96 40.96
CA LYS A 8 8.41 -2.21 41.08
C LYS A 8 9.75 -2.13 40.35
N THR A 9 9.80 -1.48 39.19
CA THR A 9 11.01 -1.45 38.37
C THR A 9 11.74 -0.11 38.38
N GLY A 10 11.16 0.94 39.01
CA GLY A 10 11.72 2.29 39.01
C GLY A 10 11.73 2.98 37.62
N LYS A 11 11.29 2.31 36.56
CA LYS A 11 11.24 2.83 35.22
C LYS A 11 9.93 3.56 34.93
N TRP A 12 9.92 4.39 33.88
CA TRP A 12 8.73 5.10 33.49
C TRP A 12 7.85 4.23 32.58
N MET A 13 6.54 4.43 32.65
CA MET A 13 5.55 3.79 31.80
C MET A 13 4.53 4.81 31.30
N SER A 14 4.03 4.61 30.08
CA SER A 14 2.91 5.35 29.53
C SER A 14 1.70 4.44 29.38
N GLN A 15 0.53 4.97 29.72
CA GLN A 15 -0.76 4.30 29.58
C GLN A 15 -1.74 5.25 28.91
N LEU A 16 -2.25 4.85 27.74
CA LEU A 16 -3.12 5.64 26.87
C LEU A 16 -4.44 4.94 26.64
N ARG A 17 -5.49 5.74 26.55
CA ARG A 17 -6.77 5.36 25.98
C ARG A 17 -6.86 5.97 24.59
N VAL A 18 -7.06 5.16 23.58
CA VAL A 18 -7.16 5.59 22.19
C VAL A 18 -8.45 5.05 21.65
N LYS A 19 -9.23 5.92 21.02
CA LYS A 19 -10.41 5.51 20.26
C LYS A 19 -9.97 5.08 18.87
N ASP A 20 -10.41 3.89 18.46
CA ASP A 20 -10.19 3.44 17.10
C ASP A 20 -11.14 4.15 16.11
N TRP A 21 -11.00 3.83 14.84
CA TRP A 21 -11.84 4.37 13.78
C TRP A 21 -13.33 3.97 13.88
N LYS A 22 -13.67 2.94 14.68
CA LYS A 22 -15.04 2.54 15.03
C LYS A 22 -15.58 3.28 16.24
N GLY A 23 -14.72 4.04 16.94
CA GLY A 23 -15.06 4.73 18.18
C GLY A 23 -14.87 3.87 19.43
N GLU A 24 -14.34 2.63 19.28
CA GLU A 24 -14.05 1.74 20.40
C GLU A 24 -12.81 2.19 21.16
N GLU A 25 -12.85 2.16 22.50
CA GLU A 25 -11.72 2.56 23.33
C GLU A 25 -10.75 1.40 23.54
N HIS A 26 -9.50 1.59 23.12
CA HIS A 26 -8.42 0.65 23.35
C HIS A 26 -7.41 1.19 24.34
N HIS A 27 -7.03 0.33 25.32
CA HIS A 27 -5.99 0.64 26.27
C HIS A 27 -4.64 0.17 25.76
N LYS A 28 -3.69 1.12 25.58
CA LYS A 28 -2.29 0.81 25.27
C LYS A 28 -1.41 1.18 26.45
N LYS A 29 -0.55 0.22 26.85
CA LYS A 29 0.41 0.40 27.94
C LYS A 29 1.79 -0.02 27.48
N LYS A 30 2.78 0.87 27.65
CA LYS A 30 4.20 0.56 27.40
C LYS A 30 5.01 0.93 28.63
N ARG A 31 5.88 0.01 29.03
CA ARG A 31 6.76 0.12 30.22
C ARG A 31 8.22 0.11 29.80
N GLY A 32 9.11 0.51 30.72
CA GLY A 32 10.53 0.31 30.55
C GLY A 32 11.30 1.51 30.02
N PHE A 33 10.70 2.71 30.00
CA PHE A 33 11.42 3.93 29.63
C PHE A 33 12.36 4.36 30.76
N ASN A 34 13.56 4.79 30.42
CA ASN A 34 14.54 5.25 31.40
C ASN A 34 14.19 6.65 31.92
N THR A 35 13.58 7.49 31.10
CA THR A 35 13.22 8.86 31.45
C THR A 35 11.74 9.17 31.19
N LYS A 36 11.21 10.16 31.93
CA LYS A 36 9.86 10.69 31.69
C LYS A 36 9.75 11.30 30.28
N LYS A 37 10.83 11.93 29.79
CA LYS A 37 10.89 12.55 28.46
C LYS A 37 10.74 11.53 27.35
N GLU A 38 11.38 10.35 27.45
CA GLU A 38 11.23 9.26 26.50
C GLU A 38 9.79 8.71 26.48
N ALA A 39 9.18 8.54 27.67
CA ALA A 39 7.80 8.07 27.77
C ALA A 39 6.80 9.05 27.13
N LEU A 40 7.00 10.36 27.35
CA LEU A 40 6.17 11.42 26.74
C LEU A 40 6.41 11.54 25.22
N ALA A 41 7.65 11.39 24.77
CA ALA A 41 7.97 11.40 23.33
C ALA A 41 7.30 10.23 22.62
N TRP A 42 7.38 9.03 23.21
CA TRP A 42 6.68 7.86 22.69
C TRP A 42 5.16 8.06 22.66
N GLU A 43 4.60 8.63 23.73
CA GLU A 43 3.16 8.92 23.82
C GLU A 43 2.70 9.87 22.70
N LYS A 44 3.44 10.97 22.50
CA LYS A 44 3.17 11.93 21.43
C LYS A 44 3.27 11.30 20.03
N GLU A 45 4.28 10.48 19.82
CA GLU A 45 4.47 9.77 18.54
C GLU A 45 3.34 8.76 18.32
N PHE A 46 2.98 8.00 19.35
CA PHE A 46 1.88 7.03 19.29
C PHE A 46 0.53 7.72 19.05
N LEU A 47 0.23 8.84 19.71
CA LEU A 47 -0.99 9.61 19.48
C LEU A 47 -1.03 10.21 18.07
N ASN A 48 0.07 10.73 17.55
CA ASN A 48 0.15 11.21 16.17
C ASN A 48 -0.08 10.09 15.14
N GLN A 49 0.32 8.86 15.47
CA GLN A 49 0.03 7.69 14.65
C GLN A 49 -1.43 7.20 14.82
N ALA A 50 -1.99 7.33 15.99
CA ALA A 50 -3.34 6.85 16.32
C ALA A 50 -4.47 7.81 15.93
N THR A 51 -4.21 9.14 15.96
CA THR A 51 -5.20 10.16 15.52
C THR A 51 -5.48 10.15 14.03
N GLY A 52 -4.64 9.47 13.23
CA GLY A 52 -4.88 9.26 11.82
C GLY A 52 -5.34 7.84 11.52
N SER A 53 -6.43 7.32 12.11
CA SER A 53 -7.12 6.05 11.73
C SER A 53 -6.23 4.84 11.28
N LEU A 54 -4.93 4.88 11.57
CA LEU A 54 -3.91 4.01 10.98
C LEU A 54 -3.66 2.72 11.79
N GLY A 55 -4.36 2.52 12.91
CA GLY A 55 -4.36 1.26 13.66
C GLY A 55 -5.30 0.20 13.08
N MET A 56 -6.05 0.54 12.01
CA MET A 56 -6.94 -0.41 11.36
C MET A 56 -6.17 -1.40 10.50
N THR A 57 -6.76 -2.59 10.29
CA THR A 57 -6.20 -3.56 9.37
C THR A 57 -6.30 -3.04 7.92
N PHE A 58 -5.41 -3.53 7.07
CA PHE A 58 -5.46 -3.17 5.66
C PHE A 58 -6.80 -3.57 5.00
N LYS A 59 -7.42 -4.67 5.46
CA LYS A 59 -8.75 -5.10 4.99
C LYS A 59 -9.82 -4.07 5.33
N ASP A 60 -9.89 -3.62 6.58
CA ASP A 60 -10.85 -2.61 7.00
C ASP A 60 -10.66 -1.29 6.22
N PHE A 61 -9.39 -0.94 5.94
CA PHE A 61 -9.08 0.23 5.11
C PHE A 61 -9.54 0.06 3.66
N ILE A 62 -9.39 -1.13 3.06
CA ILE A 62 -9.89 -1.44 1.72
C ILE A 62 -11.41 -1.23 1.67
N GLU A 63 -12.16 -1.65 2.69
CA GLU A 63 -13.61 -1.46 2.74
C GLU A 63 -13.99 0.03 2.71
N LEU A 64 -13.30 0.87 3.48
CA LEU A 64 -13.48 2.33 3.45
C LEU A 64 -13.14 2.93 2.08
N TYR A 65 -12.00 2.51 1.52
CA TYR A 65 -11.56 2.96 0.20
C TYR A 65 -12.58 2.58 -0.88
N MET A 66 -13.05 1.34 -0.90
CA MET A 66 -14.02 0.87 -1.88
C MET A 66 -15.37 1.58 -1.77
N LYS A 67 -15.85 1.85 -0.54
CA LYS A 67 -17.08 2.61 -0.30
C LYS A 67 -17.03 4.04 -0.89
N ASP A 68 -15.85 4.67 -0.87
CA ASP A 68 -15.67 5.98 -1.54
C ASP A 68 -15.56 5.82 -3.07
N MET A 69 -14.86 4.79 -3.55
CA MET A 69 -14.70 4.53 -4.98
C MET A 69 -16.02 4.17 -5.68
N GLU A 70 -16.94 3.47 -5.00
CA GLU A 70 -18.28 3.16 -5.51
C GLU A 70 -19.09 4.40 -5.90
N LYS A 71 -18.86 5.51 -5.18
CA LYS A 71 -19.55 6.78 -5.46
C LYS A 71 -18.92 7.56 -6.63
N ARG A 72 -17.69 7.22 -7.02
CA ARG A 72 -16.88 7.98 -7.99
C ARG A 72 -16.66 7.27 -9.31
N LEU A 73 -16.74 5.96 -9.32
CA LEU A 73 -16.38 5.13 -10.47
C LEU A 73 -17.61 4.43 -11.06
N LYS A 74 -17.51 4.08 -12.33
CA LYS A 74 -18.53 3.28 -13.00
C LYS A 74 -18.61 1.87 -12.38
N PRO A 75 -19.80 1.25 -12.31
CA PRO A 75 -20.00 -0.06 -11.66
C PRO A 75 -19.04 -1.16 -12.16
N GLY A 76 -18.82 -1.25 -13.47
CA GLY A 76 -17.88 -2.24 -14.03
C GLY A 76 -16.42 -2.02 -13.59
N THR A 77 -16.01 -0.75 -13.43
CA THR A 77 -14.66 -0.43 -12.92
C THR A 77 -14.53 -0.82 -11.45
N VAL A 78 -15.58 -0.58 -10.66
CA VAL A 78 -15.63 -0.97 -9.24
C VAL A 78 -15.54 -2.50 -9.10
N ALA A 79 -16.32 -3.23 -9.88
CA ALA A 79 -16.32 -4.70 -9.87
C ALA A 79 -14.94 -5.28 -10.19
N ASN A 80 -14.29 -4.80 -11.26
CA ASN A 80 -12.95 -5.24 -11.62
C ASN A 80 -11.90 -4.88 -10.56
N LYS A 81 -12.00 -3.67 -9.98
CA LYS A 81 -11.11 -3.23 -8.91
C LYS A 81 -11.27 -4.13 -7.68
N LYS A 82 -12.51 -4.38 -7.25
CA LYS A 82 -12.83 -5.25 -6.12
C LYS A 82 -12.30 -6.66 -6.33
N PHE A 83 -12.55 -7.26 -7.49
CA PHE A 83 -12.04 -8.58 -7.84
C PHE A 83 -10.52 -8.68 -7.71
N LEU A 84 -9.76 -7.73 -8.28
CA LEU A 84 -8.29 -7.74 -8.20
C LEU A 84 -7.79 -7.57 -6.76
N ILE A 85 -8.42 -6.70 -5.98
CA ILE A 85 -8.07 -6.46 -4.58
C ILE A 85 -8.32 -7.72 -3.76
N ASP A 86 -9.51 -8.31 -3.86
CA ASP A 86 -9.91 -9.48 -3.07
C ASP A 86 -9.08 -10.72 -3.42
N GLN A 87 -8.73 -10.91 -4.70
CA GLN A 87 -8.00 -12.09 -5.15
C GLN A 87 -6.49 -11.99 -5.00
N LYS A 88 -5.91 -10.79 -5.12
CA LYS A 88 -4.46 -10.64 -5.26
C LYS A 88 -3.80 -9.79 -4.17
N ILE A 89 -4.54 -8.99 -3.43
CA ILE A 89 -4.01 -8.05 -2.45
C ILE A 89 -4.43 -8.45 -1.02
N THR A 90 -5.73 -8.60 -0.80
CA THR A 90 -6.30 -8.92 0.52
C THR A 90 -5.72 -10.18 1.17
N PRO A 91 -5.45 -11.29 0.46
CA PRO A 91 -4.88 -12.49 1.07
C PRO A 91 -3.51 -12.25 1.71
N PHE A 92 -2.70 -11.33 1.16
CA PHE A 92 -1.35 -11.02 1.66
C PHE A 92 -1.36 -9.97 2.78
N PHE A 93 -2.10 -8.91 2.59
CA PHE A 93 -2.01 -7.72 3.45
C PHE A 93 -3.19 -7.53 4.39
N GLY A 94 -4.31 -8.21 4.15
CA GLY A 94 -5.58 -7.93 4.82
C GLY A 94 -5.53 -7.92 6.35
N LYS A 95 -4.71 -8.78 6.96
CA LYS A 95 -4.58 -8.90 8.42
C LYS A 95 -3.53 -7.97 9.02
N ILE A 96 -2.71 -7.32 8.20
CA ILE A 96 -1.60 -6.47 8.66
C ILE A 96 -2.16 -5.07 8.90
N PRO A 97 -1.81 -4.40 10.01
CA PRO A 97 -2.14 -2.99 10.21
C PRO A 97 -1.55 -2.15 9.09
N LEU A 98 -2.32 -1.17 8.59
CA LEU A 98 -1.92 -0.34 7.44
C LEU A 98 -0.54 0.31 7.61
N ASN A 99 -0.22 0.76 8.82
CA ASN A 99 1.07 1.39 9.16
C ASN A 99 2.26 0.44 9.19
N ASP A 100 2.01 -0.85 9.38
CA ASP A 100 3.07 -1.84 9.58
C ASP A 100 3.52 -2.46 8.26
N ILE A 101 2.80 -2.18 7.15
CA ILE A 101 3.17 -2.67 5.81
C ILE A 101 4.40 -1.91 5.31
N LYS A 102 5.51 -2.64 5.16
CA LYS A 102 6.80 -2.11 4.75
C LYS A 102 7.05 -2.31 3.24
N PRO A 103 7.95 -1.53 2.64
CA PRO A 103 8.38 -1.76 1.26
C PRO A 103 8.90 -3.17 0.98
N THR A 104 9.50 -3.81 2.00
CA THR A 104 9.97 -5.20 1.93
C THR A 104 8.84 -6.20 1.76
N ASP A 105 7.67 -5.95 2.38
CA ASP A 105 6.50 -6.82 2.27
C ASP A 105 5.86 -6.70 0.89
N ILE A 106 5.79 -5.45 0.38
CA ILE A 106 5.37 -5.19 -1.00
C ILE A 106 6.30 -5.93 -1.99
N ARG A 107 7.61 -5.89 -1.76
CA ARG A 107 8.59 -6.56 -2.63
C ARG A 107 8.45 -8.09 -2.61
N LYS A 108 8.23 -8.68 -1.43
CA LYS A 108 7.95 -10.12 -1.31
C LYS A 108 6.71 -10.51 -2.11
N TRP A 109 5.61 -9.80 -1.91
CA TRP A 109 4.37 -10.01 -2.65
C TRP A 109 4.55 -9.85 -4.18
N GLN A 110 5.29 -8.85 -4.64
CA GLN A 110 5.62 -8.68 -6.05
C GLN A 110 6.39 -9.87 -6.61
N ASN A 111 7.36 -10.39 -5.84
CA ASN A 111 8.16 -11.54 -6.24
C ASN A 111 7.29 -12.81 -6.36
N GLU A 112 6.38 -13.04 -5.42
CA GLU A 112 5.44 -14.18 -5.47
C GLU A 112 4.55 -14.10 -6.72
N LEU A 113 3.96 -12.93 -7.02
CA LEU A 113 3.15 -12.76 -8.23
C LEU A 113 3.96 -12.93 -9.52
N THR A 114 5.21 -12.50 -9.54
CA THR A 114 6.10 -12.63 -10.70
C THR A 114 6.53 -14.09 -10.90
N SER A 115 6.71 -14.82 -9.82
CA SER A 115 7.11 -16.25 -9.84
C SER A 115 5.92 -17.19 -10.10
N TYR A 116 4.69 -16.70 -10.05
CA TYR A 116 3.51 -17.50 -10.30
C TYR A 116 3.52 -18.14 -11.70
N ARG A 117 3.08 -19.40 -11.74
CA ARG A 117 2.82 -20.12 -12.99
C ARG A 117 1.46 -20.79 -12.89
N ASP A 118 0.69 -20.76 -13.95
CA ASP A 118 -0.57 -21.49 -14.06
C ASP A 118 -0.31 -23.01 -14.25
N GLU A 119 -1.38 -23.80 -14.35
CA GLU A 119 -1.31 -25.27 -14.58
C GLU A 119 -0.58 -25.62 -15.88
N LYS A 120 -0.50 -24.68 -16.83
CA LYS A 120 0.20 -24.82 -18.11
C LYS A 120 1.64 -24.26 -18.07
N GLY A 121 2.10 -23.79 -16.92
CA GLY A 121 3.44 -23.20 -16.73
C GLY A 121 3.56 -21.74 -17.18
N ASN A 122 2.45 -21.06 -17.54
CA ASN A 122 2.51 -19.67 -18.00
C ASN A 122 2.55 -18.66 -16.85
N PRO A 123 3.39 -17.62 -16.93
CA PRO A 123 3.41 -16.54 -15.97
C PRO A 123 2.24 -15.56 -16.18
N TYR A 124 1.96 -14.73 -15.17
CA TYR A 124 1.10 -13.57 -15.40
C TYR A 124 1.71 -12.62 -16.44
N SER A 125 0.86 -12.06 -17.31
CA SER A 125 1.33 -11.07 -18.29
C SER A 125 1.86 -9.81 -17.59
N ALA A 126 2.84 -9.14 -18.20
CA ALA A 126 3.42 -7.91 -17.67
C ALA A 126 2.37 -6.81 -17.47
N THR A 127 1.38 -6.72 -18.36
CA THR A 127 0.27 -5.77 -18.25
C THR A 127 -0.61 -6.08 -17.04
N TYR A 128 -0.92 -7.35 -16.79
CA TYR A 128 -1.71 -7.79 -15.63
C TYR A 128 -0.99 -7.48 -14.32
N LEU A 129 0.31 -7.82 -14.22
CA LEU A 129 1.14 -7.50 -13.05
C LEU A 129 1.17 -5.99 -12.79
N LYS A 130 1.33 -5.18 -13.84
CA LYS A 130 1.29 -3.72 -13.73
C LYS A 130 -0.07 -3.24 -13.22
N THR A 131 -1.17 -3.82 -13.71
CA THR A 131 -2.52 -3.47 -13.27
C THR A 131 -2.72 -3.75 -11.78
N ILE A 132 -2.30 -4.93 -11.29
CA ILE A 132 -2.39 -5.29 -9.87
C ILE A 132 -1.54 -4.33 -9.03
N ASN A 133 -0.30 -4.06 -9.45
CA ASN A 133 0.58 -3.13 -8.74
C ASN A 133 0.00 -1.72 -8.65
N ASN A 134 -0.67 -1.25 -9.71
CA ASN A 134 -1.34 0.05 -9.72
C ASN A 134 -2.52 0.10 -8.73
N GLN A 135 -3.23 -1.02 -8.49
CA GLN A 135 -4.31 -1.06 -7.51
C GLN A 135 -3.80 -0.83 -6.08
N ILE A 136 -2.78 -1.57 -5.66
CA ILE A 136 -2.21 -1.40 -4.32
C ILE A 136 -1.58 -0.01 -4.15
N THR A 137 -0.89 0.49 -5.17
CA THR A 137 -0.31 1.85 -5.17
C THR A 137 -1.40 2.92 -5.00
N ALA A 138 -2.55 2.76 -5.67
CA ALA A 138 -3.67 3.70 -5.55
C ALA A 138 -4.30 3.69 -4.15
N ILE A 139 -4.41 2.50 -3.51
CA ILE A 139 -4.91 2.37 -2.13
C ILE A 139 -3.98 3.12 -1.16
N PHE A 140 -2.66 2.91 -1.26
CA PHE A 140 -1.70 3.60 -0.40
C PHE A 140 -1.61 5.11 -0.69
N ASN A 141 -1.73 5.55 -1.94
CA ASN A 141 -1.82 6.97 -2.27
C ASN A 141 -3.05 7.61 -1.64
N TYR A 142 -4.18 6.91 -1.62
CA TYR A 142 -5.39 7.35 -0.95
C TYR A 142 -5.19 7.47 0.56
N ALA A 143 -4.48 6.48 1.17
CA ALA A 143 -4.12 6.52 2.59
C ALA A 143 -3.22 7.71 2.93
N VAL A 144 -2.21 7.99 2.12
CA VAL A 144 -1.33 9.16 2.28
C VAL A 144 -2.12 10.45 2.17
N LYS A 145 -2.99 10.56 1.15
CA LYS A 145 -3.70 11.82 0.86
C LYS A 145 -4.77 12.16 1.89
N TYR A 146 -5.52 11.16 2.37
CA TYR A 146 -6.72 11.41 3.16
C TYR A 146 -6.66 10.89 4.60
N TYR A 147 -5.73 10.00 4.92
CA TYR A 147 -5.68 9.32 6.24
C TYR A 147 -4.35 9.52 6.97
N GLY A 148 -3.47 10.38 6.46
CA GLY A 148 -2.24 10.76 7.16
C GLY A 148 -1.15 9.69 7.21
N LEU A 149 -1.17 8.70 6.32
CA LEU A 149 -0.05 7.79 6.14
C LEU A 149 1.19 8.60 5.71
N LYS A 150 2.33 8.43 6.35
CA LYS A 150 3.53 9.25 6.10
C LYS A 150 4.02 9.14 4.65
N GLU A 151 4.05 7.93 4.11
CA GLU A 151 4.54 7.67 2.76
C GLU A 151 3.89 6.40 2.17
N ASN A 152 3.89 6.32 0.84
CA ASN A 152 3.43 5.12 0.17
C ASN A 152 4.56 4.09 0.05
N PRO A 153 4.47 2.90 0.68
CA PRO A 153 5.53 1.89 0.65
C PRO A 153 5.78 1.33 -0.76
N CYS A 154 4.78 1.41 -1.66
CA CYS A 154 4.93 0.96 -3.04
C CYS A 154 5.92 1.80 -3.85
N HIS A 155 6.11 3.09 -3.51
CA HIS A 155 7.06 3.94 -4.22
C HIS A 155 8.51 3.48 -3.98
N LYS A 156 8.85 3.08 -2.75
CA LYS A 156 10.18 2.52 -2.44
C LYS A 156 10.36 1.10 -2.95
N ALA A 157 9.31 0.30 -2.96
CA ALA A 157 9.34 -1.06 -3.51
C ALA A 157 9.54 -1.07 -5.04
N GLY A 158 9.12 -0.01 -5.71
CA GLY A 158 9.11 0.08 -7.17
C GLY A 158 7.93 -0.65 -7.82
N GLY A 159 7.83 -0.53 -9.15
CA GLY A 159 6.79 -1.18 -9.92
C GLY A 159 7.13 -2.61 -10.34
N MET A 160 6.11 -3.37 -10.76
CA MET A 160 6.27 -4.65 -11.46
C MET A 160 5.58 -4.62 -12.81
N GLY A 161 5.87 -5.62 -13.66
CA GLY A 161 5.25 -5.71 -15.00
C GLY A 161 5.73 -4.64 -15.97
N LYS A 162 6.94 -4.11 -15.80
CA LYS A 162 7.55 -3.24 -16.81
C LYS A 162 7.90 -4.09 -18.03
N THR A 163 7.11 -3.97 -19.09
CA THR A 163 7.64 -4.25 -20.40
C THR A 163 8.65 -3.16 -20.73
N ARG A 164 9.87 -3.52 -21.12
CA ARG A 164 10.69 -2.64 -21.97
C ARG A 164 9.85 -2.42 -23.23
N ARG A 165 9.11 -1.34 -23.29
CA ARG A 165 8.75 -0.80 -24.58
C ARG A 165 10.07 -0.34 -25.15
N GLY A 166 10.66 -1.13 -26.04
CA GLY A 166 11.47 -0.54 -27.09
C GLY A 166 10.62 0.58 -27.64
N ASN A 167 11.21 1.75 -27.87
CA ASN A 167 10.57 2.84 -28.59
C ASN A 167 10.26 2.34 -30.01
N GLY A 168 9.24 1.47 -30.15
CA GLY A 168 8.77 0.95 -31.41
C GLY A 168 7.95 1.96 -32.21
N PHE A 169 8.18 3.26 -31.95
CA PHE A 169 7.54 4.34 -32.67
C PHE A 169 8.52 4.96 -33.67
N LEU A 170 9.16 4.28 -34.44
CA LEU A 170 10.09 4.61 -35.55
C LEU A 170 11.30 3.70 -35.42
N ASP A 171 11.10 2.43 -35.75
CA ASP A 171 12.17 1.58 -36.19
C ASP A 171 12.71 2.21 -37.47
N GLU A 172 14.00 2.53 -37.53
CA GLU A 172 14.65 3.12 -38.74
C GLU A 172 14.32 2.36 -40.01
N GLY A 173 14.13 1.04 -39.93
CA GLY A 173 13.69 0.22 -41.04
C GLY A 173 12.28 0.56 -41.56
N ARG A 174 11.35 0.92 -40.70
CA ARG A 174 10.00 1.37 -41.10
C ARG A 174 10.00 2.77 -41.67
N VAL A 175 10.86 3.66 -41.19
CA VAL A 175 11.04 5.00 -41.77
C VAL A 175 11.67 4.91 -43.14
N GLN A 176 12.68 4.07 -43.34
CA GLN A 176 13.31 3.84 -44.64
C GLN A 176 12.34 3.19 -45.65
N HIS A 177 11.51 2.25 -45.19
CA HIS A 177 10.50 1.62 -46.04
C HIS A 177 9.41 2.62 -46.47
N LEU A 178 8.95 3.51 -45.58
CA LEU A 178 8.04 4.62 -45.92
C LEU A 178 8.69 5.60 -46.92
N HIS A 179 9.98 5.94 -46.76
CA HIS A 179 10.71 6.79 -47.69
C HIS A 179 10.88 6.13 -49.06
N GLN A 180 11.04 4.81 -49.14
CA GLN A 180 11.10 4.08 -50.41
C GLN A 180 9.75 4.08 -51.13
N ILE A 181 8.65 3.87 -50.41
CA ILE A 181 7.29 3.91 -50.98
C ILE A 181 6.97 5.31 -51.51
N LEU A 182 7.33 6.36 -50.79
CA LEU A 182 7.07 7.74 -51.19
C LEU A 182 7.94 8.21 -52.38
N ARG A 183 9.13 7.62 -52.55
CA ARG A 183 10.00 7.92 -53.73
C ARG A 183 9.68 7.08 -54.96
N GLY A 184 8.94 6.00 -54.80
CA GLY A 184 8.55 5.13 -55.91
C GLY A 184 7.22 5.52 -56.59
N GLN A 185 6.58 6.62 -56.18
CA GLN A 185 5.35 7.16 -56.74
C GLN A 185 5.53 8.51 -57.46
N ALA A 186 6.76 8.90 -57.79
CA ALA A 186 7.08 10.11 -58.55
C ALA A 186 7.59 9.76 -59.95
#